data_975947df26e76d34bc8374aa506f5a96
#
_entry.id   975947df26e76d34bc8374aa506f5a96
#
_cell.length_a   1.000
_cell.length_b   1.000
_cell.length_c   1.000
_cell.angle_alpha   90.00
_cell.angle_beta   90.00
_cell.angle_gamma   90.00
#
_symmetry.space_group_name_H-M   'P 1'
#
loop_
_entity.id
_entity.type
_entity.pdbx_description
1 polymer ?
#
loop_
_entity_poly.entity_id
_entity_poly.type
_entity_poly.pdbx_seq_one_letter_code
_entity_poly.pdbx_strand_id
1 'polypeptide(L)'
;MTESAKYNNGIYTVFLSAFLVLFQIGLYFVYIPWNAERLQITEAEIGIGLLVFGIANLIGNQTSGRLIVPKIGTKNAITIGLLGISYLPLLLILSPNYFWFLLAFVPFGFFVGFFSPSAQSQISMIEEKTSRVITPLYHAAFSFGSLVGAISAFFTI
;
A
#
# COMPACT_ATOMS: atom_id res chain seq x y z
N MET A 1 -28.72 11.96 -0.07
CA MET A 1 -27.53 12.00 -0.93
C MET A 1 -27.89 11.32 -2.23
N THR A 2 -27.80 12.01 -3.37
CA THR A 2 -28.14 11.43 -4.68
C THR A 2 -27.19 10.27 -5.00
N GLU A 3 -27.64 9.29 -5.79
CA GLU A 3 -26.83 8.12 -6.16
C GLU A 3 -25.52 8.54 -6.87
N SER A 4 -25.59 9.55 -7.72
CA SER A 4 -24.43 10.16 -8.38
C SER A 4 -23.40 10.71 -7.37
N ALA A 5 -23.81 11.36 -6.30
CA ALA A 5 -22.94 11.89 -5.28
C ALA A 5 -22.23 10.76 -4.48
N LYS A 6 -22.92 9.64 -4.27
CA LYS A 6 -22.36 8.47 -3.59
C LYS A 6 -21.22 7.83 -4.40
N TYR A 7 -21.38 7.71 -5.72
CA TYR A 7 -20.33 7.15 -6.58
C TYR A 7 -19.15 8.10 -6.74
N ASN A 8 -19.38 9.40 -6.86
CA ASN A 8 -18.29 10.38 -6.91
C ASN A 8 -17.45 10.34 -5.63
N ASN A 9 -18.07 10.29 -4.45
CA ASN A 9 -17.35 10.13 -3.20
C ASN A 9 -16.55 8.81 -3.14
N GLY A 10 -17.10 7.72 -3.68
CA GLY A 10 -16.41 6.44 -3.80
C GLY A 10 -15.15 6.54 -4.66
N ILE A 11 -15.22 7.23 -5.79
CA ILE A 11 -14.10 7.49 -6.70
C ILE A 11 -13.00 8.28 -5.97
N TYR A 12 -13.34 9.40 -5.34
CA TYR A 12 -12.35 10.20 -4.59
C TYR A 12 -11.70 9.42 -3.46
N THR A 13 -12.47 8.61 -2.73
CA THR A 13 -11.92 7.79 -1.64
C THR A 13 -10.93 6.76 -2.15
N VAL A 14 -11.22 6.09 -3.27
CA VAL A 14 -10.31 5.09 -3.85
C VAL A 14 -9.04 5.76 -4.37
N PHE A 15 -9.12 6.91 -5.02
CA PHE A 15 -7.95 7.65 -5.51
C PHE A 15 -7.08 8.16 -4.37
N LEU A 16 -7.69 8.74 -3.34
CA LEU A 16 -6.95 9.22 -2.17
C LEU A 16 -6.26 8.06 -1.44
N SER A 17 -6.93 6.92 -1.30
CA SER A 17 -6.32 5.74 -0.69
C SER A 17 -5.17 5.17 -1.51
N ALA A 18 -5.31 5.13 -2.84
CA ALA A 18 -4.23 4.74 -3.75
C ALA A 18 -3.02 5.67 -3.63
N PHE A 19 -3.26 6.97 -3.67
CA PHE A 19 -2.23 8.00 -3.48
C PHE A 19 -1.49 7.82 -2.15
N LEU A 20 -2.23 7.69 -1.03
CA LEU A 20 -1.64 7.58 0.31
C LEU A 20 -0.80 6.31 0.49
N VAL A 21 -1.24 5.17 -0.05
CA VAL A 21 -0.47 3.91 0.01
C VAL A 21 0.84 4.06 -0.74
N LEU A 22 0.80 4.55 -1.98
CA LEU A 22 2.01 4.69 -2.78
C LEU A 22 2.89 5.86 -2.36
N PHE A 23 2.32 6.89 -1.76
CA PHE A 23 3.10 7.94 -1.10
C PHE A 23 4.03 7.35 -0.03
N GLN A 24 3.51 6.50 0.85
CA GLN A 24 4.30 5.86 1.90
C GLN A 24 5.34 4.88 1.34
N ILE A 25 4.98 4.13 0.32
CA ILE A 25 5.90 3.20 -0.35
C ILE A 25 7.02 3.98 -1.06
N GLY A 26 6.67 5.03 -1.80
CA GLY A 26 7.64 5.90 -2.48
C GLY A 26 8.59 6.60 -1.51
N LEU A 27 8.05 7.11 -0.40
CA LEU A 27 8.85 7.67 0.68
C LEU A 27 9.84 6.64 1.22
N TYR A 28 9.36 5.44 1.56
CA TYR A 28 10.21 4.40 2.13
C TYR A 28 11.30 3.92 1.16
N PHE A 29 11.05 3.84 -0.14
CA PHE A 29 12.06 3.41 -1.11
C PHE A 29 13.31 4.30 -1.12
N VAL A 30 13.15 5.59 -0.88
CA VAL A 30 14.28 6.52 -0.75
C VAL A 30 15.09 6.28 0.53
N TYR A 31 14.45 5.75 1.59
CA TYR A 31 15.12 5.39 2.84
C TYR A 31 15.87 4.04 2.80
N ILE A 32 15.72 3.22 1.77
CA ILE A 32 16.40 1.91 1.68
C ILE A 32 17.92 2.04 1.78
N PRO A 33 18.62 2.91 1.01
CA PRO A 33 20.06 3.06 1.13
C PRO A 33 20.49 3.54 2.52
N TRP A 34 19.76 4.50 3.10
CA TRP A 34 20.01 4.98 4.45
C TRP A 34 19.87 3.87 5.51
N ASN A 35 18.84 3.04 5.40
CA ASN A 35 18.66 1.88 6.28
C ASN A 35 19.78 0.84 6.11
N ALA A 36 20.22 0.61 4.89
CA ALA A 36 21.31 -0.30 4.59
C ALA A 36 22.61 0.14 5.29
N GLU A 37 22.94 1.42 5.17
CA GLU A 37 24.10 2.01 5.80
C GLU A 37 24.00 2.00 7.33
N ARG A 38 22.85 2.44 7.88
CA ARG A 38 22.59 2.48 9.33
C ARG A 38 22.66 1.10 9.98
N LEU A 39 22.11 0.08 9.33
CA LEU A 39 22.06 -1.29 9.86
C LEU A 39 23.29 -2.13 9.45
N GLN A 40 24.20 -1.58 8.65
CA GLN A 40 25.37 -2.26 8.10
C GLN A 40 25.00 -3.57 7.39
N ILE A 41 23.90 -3.52 6.59
CA ILE A 41 23.38 -4.67 5.85
C ILE A 41 23.76 -4.60 4.37
N THR A 42 23.94 -5.76 3.79
CA THR A 42 24.31 -5.94 2.39
C THR A 42 23.11 -5.84 1.46
N GLU A 43 23.37 -5.63 0.18
CA GLU A 43 22.32 -5.66 -0.86
C GLU A 43 21.57 -7.00 -0.90
N ALA A 44 22.26 -8.12 -0.62
CA ALA A 44 21.65 -9.44 -0.53
C ALA A 44 20.65 -9.53 0.63
N GLU A 45 20.98 -8.95 1.78
CA GLU A 45 20.10 -8.91 2.96
C GLU A 45 18.86 -8.02 2.70
N ILE A 46 19.01 -6.91 1.98
CA ILE A 46 17.87 -6.12 1.49
C ILE A 46 17.01 -6.96 0.55
N GLY A 47 17.62 -7.70 -0.38
CA GLY A 47 16.95 -8.61 -1.28
C GLY A 47 16.11 -9.67 -0.56
N ILE A 48 16.63 -10.23 0.54
CA ILE A 48 15.87 -11.15 1.42
C ILE A 48 14.66 -10.43 2.04
N GLY A 49 14.83 -9.20 2.51
CA GLY A 49 13.73 -8.40 3.03
C GLY A 49 12.62 -8.18 1.99
N LEU A 50 13.00 -7.85 0.75
CA LEU A 50 12.04 -7.68 -0.36
C LEU A 50 11.36 -9.01 -0.74
N LEU A 51 12.05 -10.14 -0.63
CA LEU A 51 11.46 -11.46 -0.84
C LEU A 51 10.42 -11.77 0.25
N VAL A 52 10.73 -11.50 1.52
CA VAL A 52 9.79 -11.63 2.64
C VAL A 52 8.57 -10.76 2.44
N PHE A 53 8.77 -9.49 2.05
CA PHE A 53 7.69 -8.58 1.66
C PHE A 53 6.81 -9.18 0.55
N GLY A 54 7.42 -9.69 -0.52
CA GLY A 54 6.70 -10.27 -1.65
C GLY A 54 5.85 -11.49 -1.26
N ILE A 55 6.39 -12.40 -0.46
CA ILE A 55 5.65 -13.57 0.06
C ILE A 55 4.48 -13.11 0.94
N ALA A 56 4.72 -12.21 1.87
CA ALA A 56 3.68 -11.66 2.74
C ALA A 56 2.60 -10.92 1.94
N ASN A 57 3.00 -10.19 0.88
CA ASN A 57 2.08 -9.52 -0.04
C ASN A 57 1.14 -10.52 -0.76
N LEU A 58 1.67 -11.63 -1.25
CA LEU A 58 0.86 -12.69 -1.85
C LEU A 58 -0.16 -13.26 -0.85
N ILE A 59 0.26 -13.52 0.39
CA ILE A 59 -0.61 -14.02 1.45
C ILE A 59 -1.70 -12.99 1.76
N GLY A 60 -1.34 -11.71 1.91
CA GLY A 60 -2.29 -10.62 2.15
C GLY A 60 -3.32 -10.48 1.03
N ASN A 61 -2.88 -10.57 -0.22
CA ASN A 61 -3.72 -10.51 -1.41
C ASN A 61 -4.76 -11.64 -1.43
N GLN A 62 -4.33 -12.89 -1.21
CA GLN A 62 -5.23 -14.04 -1.16
C GLN A 62 -6.20 -13.95 0.03
N THR A 63 -5.71 -13.55 1.19
CA THR A 63 -6.53 -13.38 2.40
C THR A 63 -7.62 -12.33 2.19
N SER A 64 -7.25 -11.15 1.66
CA SER A 64 -8.19 -10.08 1.39
C SER A 64 -9.24 -10.49 0.37
N GLY A 65 -8.82 -10.91 -0.82
CA GLY A 65 -9.73 -11.18 -1.94
C GLY A 65 -10.68 -12.35 -1.68
N ARG A 66 -10.18 -13.43 -1.08
CA ARG A 66 -10.96 -14.66 -0.93
C ARG A 66 -11.72 -14.77 0.39
N LEU A 67 -11.17 -14.22 1.47
CA LEU A 67 -11.70 -14.47 2.81
C LEU A 67 -12.36 -13.22 3.42
N ILE A 68 -11.80 -12.05 3.21
CA ILE A 68 -12.20 -10.85 3.96
C ILE A 68 -13.18 -9.99 3.16
N VAL A 69 -12.87 -9.63 1.93
CA VAL A 69 -13.76 -8.80 1.09
C VAL A 69 -15.17 -9.39 0.97
N PRO A 70 -15.36 -10.71 0.77
CA PRO A 70 -16.70 -11.30 0.71
C PRO A 70 -17.49 -11.17 2.02
N LYS A 71 -16.80 -11.08 3.17
CA LYS A 71 -17.43 -11.05 4.49
C LYS A 71 -17.74 -9.66 4.99
N ILE A 72 -16.82 -8.72 4.83
CA ILE A 72 -16.92 -7.36 5.41
C ILE A 72 -17.09 -6.25 4.36
N GLY A 73 -17.02 -6.59 3.08
CA GLY A 73 -17.11 -5.67 1.96
C GLY A 73 -15.82 -4.88 1.70
N THR A 74 -15.75 -4.30 0.50
CA THR A 74 -14.57 -3.59 0.00
C THR A 74 -14.19 -2.37 0.85
N LYS A 75 -15.17 -1.58 1.29
CA LYS A 75 -14.96 -0.37 2.10
C LYS A 75 -14.19 -0.67 3.39
N ASN A 76 -14.66 -1.64 4.17
CA ASN A 76 -14.03 -1.99 5.44
C ASN A 76 -12.65 -2.61 5.21
N ALA A 77 -12.51 -3.45 4.18
CA ALA A 77 -11.23 -4.04 3.82
C ALA A 77 -10.19 -2.99 3.40
N ILE A 78 -10.58 -1.99 2.59
CA ILE A 78 -9.71 -0.85 2.25
C ILE A 78 -9.28 -0.09 3.51
N THR A 79 -10.22 0.20 4.42
CA THR A 79 -9.92 0.91 5.67
C THR A 79 -8.92 0.13 6.53
N ILE A 80 -9.10 -1.17 6.70
CA ILE A 80 -8.17 -2.04 7.44
C ILE A 80 -6.79 -2.04 6.78
N GLY A 81 -6.74 -2.19 5.45
CA GLY A 81 -5.49 -2.14 4.70
C GLY A 81 -4.74 -0.82 4.89
N LEU A 82 -5.43 0.31 4.75
CA LEU A 82 -4.87 1.64 4.96
C LEU A 82 -4.31 1.83 6.37
N LEU A 83 -5.11 1.50 7.39
CA LEU A 83 -4.67 1.60 8.78
C LEU A 83 -3.46 0.71 9.04
N GLY A 84 -3.46 -0.52 8.50
CA GLY A 84 -2.32 -1.41 8.62
C GLY A 84 -1.05 -0.87 7.97
N ILE A 85 -1.15 -0.21 6.81
CA ILE A 85 0.01 0.33 6.10
C ILE A 85 0.56 1.58 6.79
N SER A 86 -0.29 2.41 7.41
CA SER A 86 0.04 3.77 7.85
C SER A 86 1.26 3.88 8.79
N TYR A 87 1.56 2.85 9.57
CA TYR A 87 2.66 2.87 10.55
C TYR A 87 3.86 2.00 10.15
N LEU A 88 3.71 1.17 9.13
CA LEU A 88 4.69 0.12 8.82
C LEU A 88 6.01 0.63 8.23
N PRO A 89 6.04 1.64 7.35
CA PRO A 89 7.30 2.25 6.92
C PRO A 89 8.11 2.81 8.08
N LEU A 90 7.45 3.35 9.10
CA LEU A 90 8.11 3.83 10.31
C LEU A 90 8.80 2.70 11.09
N LEU A 91 8.18 1.52 11.17
CA LEU A 91 8.79 0.36 11.81
C LEU A 91 10.07 -0.09 11.09
N LEU A 92 10.09 -0.01 9.75
CA LEU A 92 11.28 -0.32 8.96
C LEU A 92 12.39 0.71 9.22
N ILE A 93 12.06 2.00 9.25
CA ILE A 93 13.01 3.09 9.49
C ILE A 93 13.58 3.01 10.93
N LEU A 94 12.75 2.70 11.92
CA LEU A 94 13.13 2.65 13.33
C LEU A 94 13.67 1.29 13.79
N SER A 95 13.81 0.32 12.90
CA SER A 95 14.32 -1.02 13.25
C SER A 95 15.71 -0.92 13.89
N PRO A 96 15.92 -1.52 15.08
CA PRO A 96 17.20 -1.40 15.78
C PRO A 96 18.30 -2.29 15.20
N ASN A 97 17.95 -3.34 14.45
CA ASN A 97 18.85 -4.27 13.80
C ASN A 97 18.16 -5.00 12.65
N TYR A 98 18.94 -5.81 11.91
CA TYR A 98 18.46 -6.55 10.74
C TYR A 98 17.29 -7.50 11.04
N PHE A 99 17.27 -8.17 12.20
CA PHE A 99 16.17 -9.09 12.55
C PHE A 99 14.82 -8.34 12.63
N TRP A 100 14.76 -7.23 13.34
CA TRP A 100 13.54 -6.41 13.43
C TRP A 100 13.16 -5.76 12.11
N PHE A 101 14.16 -5.36 11.32
CA PHE A 101 13.97 -4.87 9.96
C PHE A 101 13.31 -5.93 9.07
N LEU A 102 13.83 -7.15 9.09
CA LEU A 102 13.26 -8.28 8.34
C LEU A 102 11.84 -8.60 8.81
N LEU A 103 11.62 -8.63 10.13
CA LEU A 103 10.31 -8.89 10.71
C LEU A 103 9.27 -7.84 10.32
N ALA A 104 9.66 -6.57 10.20
CA ALA A 104 8.77 -5.47 9.81
C ALA A 104 8.28 -5.58 8.34
N PHE A 105 9.03 -6.27 7.47
CA PHE A 105 8.58 -6.54 6.11
C PHE A 105 7.38 -7.49 6.03
N VAL A 106 7.19 -8.35 7.03
CA VAL A 106 6.05 -9.29 7.05
C VAL A 106 4.72 -8.54 7.10
N PRO A 107 4.42 -7.74 8.13
CA PRO A 107 3.17 -6.98 8.15
C PRO A 107 3.09 -5.95 7.03
N PHE A 108 4.22 -5.34 6.64
CA PHE A 108 4.22 -4.36 5.55
C PHE A 108 3.78 -5.00 4.23
N GLY A 109 4.40 -6.10 3.82
CA GLY A 109 3.98 -6.84 2.63
C GLY A 109 2.53 -7.31 2.74
N PHE A 110 2.15 -7.89 3.88
CA PHE A 110 0.80 -8.38 4.11
C PHE A 110 -0.27 -7.30 3.90
N PHE A 111 -0.14 -6.13 4.52
CA PHE A 111 -1.16 -5.10 4.42
C PHE A 111 -1.18 -4.40 3.05
N VAL A 112 -0.03 -4.26 2.37
CA VAL A 112 0.00 -3.79 0.98
C VAL A 112 -0.74 -4.77 0.07
N GLY A 113 -0.48 -6.07 0.20
CA GLY A 113 -1.20 -7.11 -0.52
C GLY A 113 -2.67 -7.18 -0.14
N PHE A 114 -3.01 -6.96 1.11
CA PHE A 114 -4.38 -6.94 1.61
C PHE A 114 -5.21 -5.79 1.01
N PHE A 115 -4.61 -4.60 0.87
CA PHE A 115 -5.26 -3.42 0.30
C PHE A 115 -5.61 -3.59 -1.18
N SER A 116 -4.71 -4.16 -1.97
CA SER A 116 -4.76 -4.16 -3.43
C SER A 116 -6.07 -4.76 -4.01
N PRO A 117 -6.48 -6.01 -3.68
CA PRO A 117 -7.71 -6.59 -4.24
C PRO A 117 -8.97 -5.89 -3.74
N SER A 118 -8.94 -5.34 -2.53
CA SER A 118 -10.06 -4.58 -1.99
C SER A 118 -10.33 -3.31 -2.81
N ALA A 119 -9.26 -2.58 -3.15
CA ALA A 119 -9.34 -1.38 -3.98
C ALA A 119 -9.75 -1.73 -5.42
N GLN A 120 -9.18 -2.77 -6.02
CA GLN A 120 -9.54 -3.23 -7.37
C GLN A 120 -11.01 -3.65 -7.45
N SER A 121 -11.51 -4.41 -6.48
CA SER A 121 -12.93 -4.79 -6.41
C SER A 121 -13.84 -3.56 -6.29
N GLN A 122 -13.45 -2.57 -5.50
CA GLN A 122 -14.21 -1.32 -5.38
C GLN A 122 -14.27 -0.54 -6.70
N ILE A 123 -13.14 -0.46 -7.42
CA ILE A 123 -13.07 0.18 -8.74
C ILE A 123 -14.00 -0.53 -9.72
N SER A 124 -13.88 -1.86 -9.86
CA SER A 124 -14.71 -2.65 -10.76
C SER A 124 -16.20 -2.46 -10.48
N MET A 125 -16.61 -2.43 -9.21
CA MET A 125 -17.99 -2.17 -8.83
C MET A 125 -18.48 -0.74 -9.22
N ILE A 126 -17.61 0.26 -9.14
CA ILE A 126 -17.94 1.63 -9.53
C ILE A 126 -18.02 1.73 -11.06
N GLU A 127 -17.07 1.14 -11.79
CA GLU A 127 -17.06 1.12 -13.26
C GLU A 127 -18.32 0.46 -13.82
N GLU A 128 -18.68 -0.70 -13.27
CA GLU A 128 -19.89 -1.44 -13.67
C GLU A 128 -21.16 -0.59 -13.48
N LYS A 129 -21.28 0.12 -12.34
CA LYS A 129 -22.47 0.89 -12.01
C LYS A 129 -22.56 2.26 -12.70
N THR A 130 -21.42 2.84 -13.04
CA THR A 130 -21.36 4.20 -13.61
C THR A 130 -21.08 4.22 -15.11
N SER A 131 -20.69 3.07 -15.69
CA SER A 131 -20.19 2.94 -17.07
C SER A 131 -19.01 3.90 -17.36
N ARG A 132 -18.24 4.26 -16.32
CA ARG A 132 -17.05 5.13 -16.43
C ARG A 132 -15.80 4.31 -16.21
N VAL A 133 -14.84 4.42 -17.11
CA VAL A 133 -13.52 3.77 -16.96
C VAL A 133 -12.67 4.64 -16.05
N ILE A 134 -12.39 4.21 -14.82
CA ILE A 134 -11.61 4.91 -13.80
C ILE A 134 -10.30 4.22 -13.45
N THR A 135 -10.11 2.98 -13.85
CA THR A 135 -8.90 2.20 -13.60
C THR A 135 -7.60 2.91 -14.03
N PRO A 136 -7.48 3.53 -15.22
CA PRO A 136 -6.26 4.25 -15.59
C PRO A 136 -5.95 5.43 -14.66
N LEU A 137 -6.98 6.15 -14.21
CA LEU A 137 -6.82 7.27 -13.29
C LEU A 137 -6.42 6.82 -11.88
N TYR A 138 -6.89 5.65 -11.46
CA TYR A 138 -6.44 5.01 -10.23
C TYR A 138 -4.93 4.69 -10.26
N HIS A 139 -4.45 4.12 -11.36
CA HIS A 139 -3.01 3.86 -11.53
C HIS A 139 -2.18 5.15 -11.66
N ALA A 140 -2.74 6.20 -12.25
CA ALA A 140 -2.11 7.52 -12.26
C ALA A 140 -1.99 8.09 -10.83
N ALA A 141 -3.01 7.94 -9.98
CA ALA A 141 -2.95 8.33 -8.57
C ALA A 141 -1.87 7.55 -7.80
N PHE A 142 -1.69 6.26 -8.10
CA PHE A 142 -0.58 5.45 -7.59
C PHE A 142 0.78 6.07 -7.94
N SER A 143 1.04 6.26 -9.23
CA SER A 143 2.31 6.79 -9.72
C SER A 143 2.59 8.18 -9.13
N PHE A 144 1.58 9.03 -9.07
CA PHE A 144 1.70 10.36 -8.49
C PHE A 144 1.97 10.31 -6.98
N GLY A 145 1.31 9.42 -6.24
CA GLY A 145 1.59 9.20 -4.82
C GLY A 145 3.03 8.78 -4.58
N SER A 146 3.53 7.80 -5.33
CA SER A 146 4.92 7.35 -5.23
C SER A 146 5.94 8.45 -5.52
N LEU A 147 5.70 9.25 -6.58
CA LEU A 147 6.55 10.38 -6.93
C LEU A 147 6.61 11.42 -5.81
N VAL A 148 5.45 11.83 -5.30
CA VAL A 148 5.37 12.84 -4.22
C VAL A 148 6.00 12.30 -2.94
N GLY A 149 5.81 11.01 -2.63
CA GLY A 149 6.45 10.35 -1.50
C GLY A 149 7.97 10.35 -1.60
N ALA A 150 8.50 9.98 -2.76
CA ALA A 150 9.94 9.98 -3.01
C ALA A 150 10.55 11.40 -2.92
N ILE A 151 9.89 12.39 -3.50
CA ILE A 151 10.33 13.80 -3.40
C ILE A 151 10.29 14.27 -1.94
N SER A 152 9.24 13.93 -1.19
CA SER A 152 9.13 14.31 0.22
C SER A 152 10.25 13.71 1.07
N ALA A 153 10.63 12.45 0.81
CA ALA A 153 11.73 11.80 1.51
C ALA A 153 13.08 12.48 1.25
N PHE A 154 13.30 12.94 0.01
CA PHE A 154 14.55 13.62 -0.35
C PHE A 154 14.82 14.89 0.49
N PHE A 155 13.79 15.55 0.97
CA PHE A 155 13.93 16.73 1.85
C PHE A 155 14.06 16.39 3.34
N THR A 156 13.97 15.10 3.71
CA THR A 156 13.98 14.65 5.11
C THR A 156 15.20 13.79 5.47
N ILE A 157 16.00 13.40 4.48
CA ILE A 157 17.30 12.73 4.63
C ILE A 157 18.42 13.76 4.54
#